data_520f8c31b435386332ec502f5478ba55
#
_entry.id   520f8c31b435386332ec502f5478ba55
#
_cell.length_a   1.000
_cell.length_b   1.000
_cell.length_c   1.000
_cell.angle_alpha   90.00
_cell.angle_beta   90.00
_cell.angle_gamma   90.00
#
_symmetry.space_group_name_H-M   'P 1'
#
loop_
_entity.id
_entity.type
_entity.pdbx_description
1 polymer ?
#
loop_
_entity_poly.entity_id
_entity_poly.type
_entity_poly.pdbx_seq_one_letter_code
_entity_poly.pdbx_strand_id
1 'polypeptide(L)'
;MLLASATLLTGCSIGGKEIVLDINTTNSHTVFSVDNMKCDKTEALIYLANYKNLYGTMYDVNLLETDDASNVEKYIRDVTVDELTRIYCMVSIAKQKKITLTDKEKSSVSKAAKEYYDSLNEAEKKFTKADLSDIESAYEHYAIAQKLYNSLSKGVDTEVSDEDARVIHIQKIFVKSKESADAVSQKLSLKEDFAAVASGSSEDSQTELY
;
A
#
# COMPACT_ATOMS: atom_id res chain seq x y z
N MET A 1 -43.46 17.20 5.87
CA MET A 1 -42.13 17.58 6.37
C MET A 1 -41.13 16.55 5.85
N LEU A 2 -40.53 16.81 4.68
CA LEU A 2 -39.58 15.93 4.01
C LEU A 2 -38.19 16.20 4.59
N LEU A 3 -37.65 15.26 5.35
CA LEU A 3 -36.24 15.27 5.73
C LEU A 3 -35.42 14.77 4.53
N ALA A 4 -34.74 15.70 3.89
CA ALA A 4 -33.72 15.38 2.90
C ALA A 4 -32.47 14.91 3.65
N SER A 5 -32.20 13.62 3.61
CA SER A 5 -30.93 13.04 4.07
C SER A 5 -29.84 13.47 3.10
N ALA A 6 -29.03 14.45 3.49
CA ALA A 6 -27.83 14.81 2.77
C ALA A 6 -26.77 13.71 3.02
N THR A 7 -26.58 12.83 2.04
CA THR A 7 -25.44 11.92 2.01
C THR A 7 -24.19 12.74 1.77
N LEU A 8 -23.34 12.85 2.79
CA LEU A 8 -22.01 13.43 2.66
C LEU A 8 -21.14 12.43 1.89
N LEU A 9 -21.04 12.63 0.58
CA LEU A 9 -20.04 11.96 -0.26
C LEU A 9 -18.68 12.58 0.04
N THR A 10 -17.91 11.94 0.90
CA THR A 10 -16.51 12.29 1.09
C THR A 10 -15.69 11.66 -0.04
N GLY A 11 -15.60 12.36 -1.15
CA GLY A 11 -14.70 12.00 -2.24
C GLY A 11 -13.28 12.50 -1.93
N CYS A 12 -12.30 11.62 -1.95
CA CYS A 12 -10.89 12.01 -1.99
C CYS A 12 -10.42 11.99 -3.44
N SER A 13 -9.65 13.00 -3.86
CA SER A 13 -9.02 13.05 -5.19
C SER A 13 -7.53 12.80 -5.06
N ILE A 14 -7.02 11.78 -5.74
CA ILE A 14 -5.59 11.48 -5.83
C ILE A 14 -5.17 11.56 -7.30
N GLY A 15 -4.22 12.44 -7.63
CA GLY A 15 -3.71 12.57 -8.99
C GLY A 15 -4.76 13.02 -10.02
N GLY A 16 -5.79 13.78 -9.59
CA GLY A 16 -6.90 14.24 -10.44
C GLY A 16 -7.97 13.17 -10.70
N LYS A 17 -7.94 12.05 -9.95
CA LYS A 17 -8.94 11.00 -9.99
C LYS A 17 -9.89 11.12 -8.82
N GLU A 18 -11.18 11.03 -9.09
CA GLU A 18 -12.20 10.99 -8.04
C GLU A 18 -12.31 9.55 -7.48
N ILE A 19 -12.09 9.41 -6.18
CA ILE A 19 -12.27 8.16 -5.46
C ILE A 19 -13.49 8.33 -4.57
N VAL A 20 -14.54 7.56 -4.82
CA VAL A 20 -15.76 7.57 -4.02
C VAL A 20 -15.80 6.27 -3.21
N LEU A 21 -15.70 6.41 -1.89
CA LEU A 21 -15.93 5.30 -0.96
C LEU A 21 -17.43 5.18 -0.70
N ASP A 22 -18.02 4.03 -1.03
CA ASP A 22 -19.42 3.76 -0.71
C ASP A 22 -19.53 3.26 0.74
N ILE A 23 -19.88 4.18 1.64
CA ILE A 23 -19.99 3.91 3.08
C ILE A 23 -21.35 3.24 3.43
N ASN A 24 -22.31 3.15 2.50
CA ASN A 24 -23.59 2.53 2.71
C ASN A 24 -23.52 0.99 2.51
N THR A 25 -22.93 0.31 3.46
CA THR A 25 -22.48 -1.09 3.39
C THR A 25 -23.57 -2.15 3.57
N THR A 26 -24.82 -1.83 3.73
CA THR A 26 -25.84 -2.83 4.06
C THR A 26 -26.37 -3.62 2.86
N ASN A 27 -26.19 -3.13 1.60
CA ASN A 27 -26.62 -3.85 0.39
C ASN A 27 -25.79 -3.52 -0.87
N SER A 28 -24.64 -2.83 -0.76
CA SER A 28 -23.82 -2.49 -1.91
C SER A 28 -22.82 -3.61 -2.19
N HIS A 29 -22.84 -4.12 -3.43
CA HIS A 29 -21.77 -5.02 -3.94
C HIS A 29 -20.47 -4.26 -4.26
N THR A 30 -20.48 -2.93 -4.18
CA THR A 30 -19.34 -2.05 -4.49
C THR A 30 -18.62 -1.65 -3.23
N VAL A 31 -17.30 -1.82 -3.18
CA VAL A 31 -16.43 -1.40 -2.07
C VAL A 31 -16.01 0.05 -2.26
N PHE A 32 -15.57 0.40 -3.46
CA PHE A 32 -15.25 1.77 -3.86
C PHE A 32 -15.36 1.94 -5.38
N SER A 33 -15.24 3.16 -5.86
CA SER A 33 -15.21 3.47 -7.29
C SER A 33 -14.07 4.43 -7.62
N VAL A 34 -13.47 4.25 -8.79
CA VAL A 34 -12.48 5.16 -9.38
C VAL A 34 -12.97 5.55 -10.77
N ASP A 35 -13.27 6.82 -11.00
CA ASP A 35 -13.97 7.28 -12.19
C ASP A 35 -15.30 6.46 -12.36
N ASN A 36 -15.45 5.78 -13.50
CA ASN A 36 -16.63 4.95 -13.81
C ASN A 36 -16.41 3.44 -13.50
N MET A 37 -15.28 3.08 -12.92
CA MET A 37 -14.97 1.70 -12.58
C MET A 37 -15.31 1.43 -11.12
N LYS A 38 -15.96 0.30 -10.87
CA LYS A 38 -16.39 -0.11 -9.55
C LYS A 38 -15.59 -1.34 -9.13
N CYS A 39 -14.96 -1.27 -7.96
CA CYS A 39 -14.41 -2.44 -7.31
C CYS A 39 -15.56 -3.14 -6.57
N ASP A 40 -15.84 -4.37 -6.94
CA ASP A 40 -16.85 -5.15 -6.26
C ASP A 40 -16.30 -5.88 -5.03
N LYS A 41 -17.24 -6.40 -4.23
CA LYS A 41 -16.90 -7.08 -2.99
C LYS A 41 -16.15 -8.40 -3.24
N THR A 42 -16.43 -9.08 -4.35
CA THR A 42 -15.80 -10.37 -4.67
C THR A 42 -14.34 -10.18 -4.98
N GLU A 43 -14.00 -9.19 -5.82
CA GLU A 43 -12.60 -8.83 -6.10
C GLU A 43 -11.87 -8.42 -4.81
N ALA A 44 -12.50 -7.60 -3.97
CA ALA A 44 -11.90 -7.22 -2.68
C ALA A 44 -11.65 -8.43 -1.77
N LEU A 45 -12.55 -9.42 -1.75
CA LEU A 45 -12.39 -10.65 -0.97
C LEU A 45 -11.29 -11.55 -1.51
N ILE A 46 -11.02 -11.56 -2.83
CA ILE A 46 -9.88 -12.29 -3.42
C ILE A 46 -8.56 -11.73 -2.87
N TYR A 47 -8.37 -10.41 -2.93
CA TYR A 47 -7.17 -9.76 -2.39
C TYR A 47 -7.06 -9.91 -0.87
N LEU A 48 -8.19 -9.76 -0.17
CA LEU A 48 -8.23 -9.94 1.29
C LEU A 48 -7.83 -11.37 1.70
N ALA A 49 -8.29 -12.39 0.97
CA ALA A 49 -7.89 -13.78 1.22
C ALA A 49 -6.38 -13.97 1.05
N ASN A 50 -5.80 -13.41 -0.01
CA ASN A 50 -4.36 -13.47 -0.25
C ASN A 50 -3.56 -12.82 0.89
N TYR A 51 -3.97 -11.64 1.36
CA TYR A 51 -3.31 -11.00 2.49
C TYR A 51 -3.52 -11.76 3.80
N LYS A 52 -4.74 -12.29 4.06
CA LYS A 52 -4.98 -13.13 5.23
C LYS A 52 -4.10 -14.38 5.23
N ASN A 53 -3.90 -15.02 4.09
CA ASN A 53 -3.00 -16.18 3.96
C ASN A 53 -1.54 -15.77 4.17
N LEU A 54 -1.10 -14.66 3.56
CA LEU A 54 0.26 -14.15 3.71
C LEU A 54 0.58 -13.84 5.18
N TYR A 55 -0.25 -13.03 5.83
CA TYR A 55 -0.06 -12.66 7.23
C TYR A 55 -0.32 -13.84 8.17
N GLY A 56 -1.28 -14.70 7.86
CA GLY A 56 -1.53 -15.93 8.60
C GLY A 56 -0.30 -16.83 8.64
N THR A 57 0.37 -17.00 7.49
CA THR A 57 1.63 -17.75 7.40
C THR A 57 2.76 -17.10 8.21
N MET A 58 2.85 -15.76 8.19
CA MET A 58 3.87 -15.02 8.95
C MET A 58 3.68 -15.15 10.46
N TYR A 59 2.44 -15.26 10.95
CA TYR A 59 2.12 -15.32 12.38
C TYR A 59 1.69 -16.71 12.85
N ASP A 60 1.73 -17.72 11.97
CA ASP A 60 1.30 -19.11 12.24
C ASP A 60 -0.15 -19.19 12.76
N VAL A 61 -1.06 -18.44 12.14
CA VAL A 61 -2.49 -18.40 12.49
C VAL A 61 -3.38 -18.50 11.23
N ASN A 62 -4.56 -19.13 11.36
CA ASN A 62 -5.54 -19.17 10.27
C ASN A 62 -6.48 -17.96 10.35
N LEU A 63 -6.13 -16.88 9.66
CA LEU A 63 -6.90 -15.64 9.63
C LEU A 63 -8.18 -15.73 8.77
N LEU A 64 -8.37 -16.79 7.99
CA LEU A 64 -9.62 -16.99 7.21
C LEU A 64 -10.77 -17.47 8.09
N GLU A 65 -10.47 -18.17 9.18
CA GLU A 65 -11.46 -18.76 10.09
C GLU A 65 -11.69 -17.94 11.36
N THR A 66 -10.90 -16.90 11.60
CA THR A 66 -11.02 -16.03 12.77
C THR A 66 -11.76 -14.74 12.40
N ASP A 67 -12.86 -14.47 13.08
CA ASP A 67 -13.54 -13.15 13.09
C ASP A 67 -12.92 -12.21 14.14
N ASP A 68 -11.60 -12.30 14.31
CA ASP A 68 -10.90 -11.45 15.27
C ASP A 68 -10.85 -10.01 14.77
N ALA A 69 -11.55 -9.10 15.44
CA ALA A 69 -11.52 -7.66 15.23
C ALA A 69 -10.19 -7.04 15.72
N SER A 70 -9.09 -7.79 15.64
CA SER A 70 -7.76 -7.35 16.05
C SER A 70 -7.23 -6.23 15.15
N ASN A 71 -6.23 -5.51 15.65
CA ASN A 71 -5.50 -4.51 14.87
C ASN A 71 -4.91 -5.11 13.58
N VAL A 72 -4.59 -6.41 13.57
CA VAL A 72 -4.09 -7.13 12.39
C VAL A 72 -5.15 -7.23 11.30
N GLU A 73 -6.39 -7.56 11.64
CA GLU A 73 -7.47 -7.64 10.65
C GLU A 73 -7.77 -6.26 10.04
N LYS A 74 -7.82 -5.23 10.88
CA LYS A 74 -7.99 -3.85 10.40
C LYS A 74 -6.85 -3.47 9.44
N TYR A 75 -5.61 -3.74 9.83
CA TYR A 75 -4.44 -3.47 8.99
C TYR A 75 -4.52 -4.20 7.64
N ILE A 76 -4.87 -5.49 7.63
CA ILE A 76 -5.01 -6.29 6.41
C ILE A 76 -6.09 -5.69 5.49
N ARG A 77 -7.22 -5.26 6.05
CA ARG A 77 -8.28 -4.59 5.27
C ARG A 77 -7.80 -3.26 4.68
N ASP A 78 -7.13 -2.44 5.48
CA ASP A 78 -6.60 -1.15 5.02
C ASP A 78 -5.60 -1.37 3.87
N VAL A 79 -4.64 -2.28 4.01
CA VAL A 79 -3.68 -2.64 2.95
C VAL A 79 -4.39 -3.17 1.70
N THR A 80 -5.44 -3.98 1.86
CA THR A 80 -6.23 -4.50 0.74
C THR A 80 -6.90 -3.37 -0.05
N VAL A 81 -7.53 -2.43 0.64
CA VAL A 81 -8.21 -1.30 0.01
C VAL A 81 -7.22 -0.37 -0.68
N ASP A 82 -6.09 -0.09 -0.04
CA ASP A 82 -5.03 0.74 -0.60
C ASP A 82 -4.46 0.14 -1.89
N GLU A 83 -4.16 -1.17 -1.89
CA GLU A 83 -3.64 -1.86 -3.07
C GLU A 83 -4.65 -1.86 -4.22
N LEU A 84 -5.91 -2.20 -3.95
CA LEU A 84 -6.96 -2.19 -4.96
C LEU A 84 -7.21 -0.79 -5.50
N THR A 85 -7.22 0.23 -4.64
CA THR A 85 -7.36 1.62 -5.05
C THR A 85 -6.24 2.02 -6.00
N ARG A 86 -5.00 1.63 -5.68
CA ARG A 86 -3.84 1.85 -6.54
C ARG A 86 -4.00 1.17 -7.90
N ILE A 87 -4.41 -0.11 -7.92
CA ILE A 87 -4.64 -0.86 -9.16
C ILE A 87 -5.70 -0.17 -10.01
N TYR A 88 -6.85 0.20 -9.44
CA TYR A 88 -7.93 0.86 -10.17
C TYR A 88 -7.53 2.24 -10.71
N CYS A 89 -6.78 3.02 -9.95
CA CYS A 89 -6.20 4.27 -10.44
C CYS A 89 -5.29 4.03 -11.65
N MET A 90 -4.43 3.01 -11.57
CA MET A 90 -3.53 2.66 -12.67
C MET A 90 -4.30 2.14 -13.89
N VAL A 91 -5.32 1.32 -13.72
CA VAL A 91 -6.19 0.85 -14.81
C VAL A 91 -6.91 2.03 -15.47
N SER A 92 -7.41 3.01 -14.68
CA SER A 92 -8.02 4.21 -15.22
C SER A 92 -7.03 5.02 -16.07
N ILE A 93 -5.80 5.21 -15.60
CA ILE A 93 -4.73 5.89 -16.35
C ILE A 93 -4.36 5.10 -17.62
N ALA A 94 -4.24 3.78 -17.52
CA ALA A 94 -3.96 2.91 -18.66
C ALA A 94 -5.02 3.06 -19.75
N LYS A 95 -6.30 3.11 -19.36
CA LYS A 95 -7.44 3.34 -20.25
C LYS A 95 -7.33 4.67 -21.00
N GLN A 96 -6.97 5.75 -20.29
CA GLN A 96 -6.76 7.08 -20.92
C GLN A 96 -5.58 7.06 -21.87
N LYS A 97 -4.52 6.33 -21.55
CA LYS A 97 -3.34 6.15 -22.40
C LYS A 97 -3.51 5.09 -23.49
N LYS A 98 -4.70 4.46 -23.60
CA LYS A 98 -5.00 3.37 -24.55
C LYS A 98 -4.05 2.17 -24.41
N ILE A 99 -3.56 1.91 -23.19
CA ILE A 99 -2.76 0.74 -22.86
C ILE A 99 -3.72 -0.42 -22.59
N THR A 100 -3.65 -1.47 -23.40
CA THR A 100 -4.47 -2.68 -23.30
C THR A 100 -3.58 -3.92 -23.37
N LEU A 101 -4.09 -5.05 -22.89
CA LEU A 101 -3.39 -6.33 -23.01
C LEU A 101 -3.47 -6.82 -24.47
N THR A 102 -2.39 -7.39 -24.96
CA THR A 102 -2.33 -8.15 -26.21
C THR A 102 -3.01 -9.51 -26.03
N ASP A 103 -3.35 -10.20 -27.11
CA ASP A 103 -3.97 -11.54 -27.03
C ASP A 103 -3.07 -12.56 -26.32
N LYS A 104 -1.75 -12.45 -26.47
CA LYS A 104 -0.80 -13.28 -25.75
C LYS A 104 -0.82 -13.01 -24.25
N GLU A 105 -0.87 -11.74 -23.84
CA GLU A 105 -0.95 -11.35 -22.44
C GLU A 105 -2.29 -11.79 -21.82
N LYS A 106 -3.40 -11.62 -22.53
CA LYS A 106 -4.73 -12.13 -22.11
C LYS A 106 -4.71 -13.63 -21.89
N SER A 107 -4.15 -14.39 -22.85
CA SER A 107 -4.02 -15.84 -22.70
C SER A 107 -3.19 -16.22 -21.47
N SER A 108 -2.11 -15.47 -21.18
CA SER A 108 -1.31 -15.70 -19.99
C SER A 108 -2.07 -15.37 -18.71
N VAL A 109 -2.88 -14.31 -18.71
CA VAL A 109 -3.76 -13.90 -17.60
C VAL A 109 -4.79 -15.00 -17.31
N SER A 110 -5.53 -15.46 -18.34
CA SER A 110 -6.53 -16.53 -18.17
C SER A 110 -5.91 -17.83 -17.65
N LYS A 111 -4.71 -18.18 -18.14
CA LYS A 111 -3.99 -19.35 -17.64
C LYS A 111 -3.63 -19.21 -16.15
N ALA A 112 -3.04 -18.07 -15.76
CA ALA A 112 -2.65 -17.81 -14.38
C ALA A 112 -3.85 -17.74 -13.44
N ALA A 113 -4.94 -17.10 -13.89
CA ALA A 113 -6.19 -17.05 -13.13
C ALA A 113 -6.78 -18.44 -12.90
N LYS A 114 -6.75 -19.30 -13.94
CA LYS A 114 -7.20 -20.69 -13.80
C LYS A 114 -6.33 -21.50 -12.84
N GLU A 115 -5.01 -21.38 -12.94
CA GLU A 115 -4.08 -22.05 -12.01
C GLU A 115 -4.33 -21.62 -10.56
N TYR A 116 -4.56 -20.34 -10.33
CA TYR A 116 -4.92 -19.82 -9.01
C TYR A 116 -6.28 -20.35 -8.53
N TYR A 117 -7.32 -20.30 -9.36
CA TYR A 117 -8.64 -20.82 -9.02
C TYR A 117 -8.61 -22.31 -8.66
N ASP A 118 -7.87 -23.12 -9.43
CA ASP A 118 -7.70 -24.54 -9.19
C ASP A 118 -6.94 -24.83 -7.88
N SER A 119 -6.06 -23.90 -7.46
CA SER A 119 -5.29 -24.02 -6.21
C SER A 119 -6.06 -23.64 -4.95
N LEU A 120 -7.20 -22.94 -5.08
CA LEU A 120 -8.00 -22.51 -3.94
C LEU A 120 -8.58 -23.72 -3.17
N ASN A 121 -8.40 -23.72 -1.88
CA ASN A 121 -9.04 -24.68 -0.98
C ASN A 121 -10.50 -24.30 -0.70
N GLU A 122 -11.24 -25.19 -0.03
CA GLU A 122 -12.68 -25.01 0.25
C GLU A 122 -12.96 -23.80 1.17
N ALA A 123 -12.04 -23.49 2.11
CA ALA A 123 -12.20 -22.33 2.99
C ALA A 123 -12.06 -21.01 2.20
N GLU A 124 -11.08 -20.94 1.29
CA GLU A 124 -10.86 -19.80 0.41
C GLU A 124 -12.01 -19.59 -0.58
N LYS A 125 -12.50 -20.66 -1.21
CA LYS A 125 -13.68 -20.62 -2.09
C LYS A 125 -14.92 -20.14 -1.34
N LYS A 126 -15.13 -20.64 -0.13
CA LYS A 126 -16.24 -20.22 0.72
C LYS A 126 -16.11 -18.76 1.16
N PHE A 127 -14.90 -18.32 1.45
CA PHE A 127 -14.62 -16.95 1.90
C PHE A 127 -14.80 -15.94 0.76
N THR A 128 -14.18 -16.18 -0.39
CA THR A 128 -14.20 -15.26 -1.53
C THR A 128 -15.53 -15.30 -2.27
N LYS A 129 -16.15 -16.49 -2.36
CA LYS A 129 -17.32 -16.79 -3.22
C LYS A 129 -17.05 -16.44 -4.69
N ALA A 130 -15.78 -16.37 -5.09
CA ALA A 130 -15.37 -16.03 -6.43
C ALA A 130 -15.51 -17.24 -7.36
N ASP A 131 -15.95 -16.99 -8.56
CA ASP A 131 -15.82 -17.93 -9.67
C ASP A 131 -14.55 -17.64 -10.49
N LEU A 132 -14.32 -18.44 -11.55
CA LEU A 132 -13.15 -18.25 -12.40
C LEU A 132 -13.16 -16.90 -13.09
N SER A 133 -14.33 -16.39 -13.50
CA SER A 133 -14.41 -15.11 -14.21
C SER A 133 -14.11 -13.92 -13.30
N ASP A 134 -14.44 -14.00 -12.02
CA ASP A 134 -14.08 -12.99 -11.02
C ASP A 134 -12.56 -12.91 -10.86
N ILE A 135 -11.91 -14.07 -10.81
CA ILE A 135 -10.45 -14.15 -10.69
C ILE A 135 -9.76 -13.68 -11.98
N GLU A 136 -10.28 -14.06 -13.14
CA GLU A 136 -9.77 -13.55 -14.42
C GLU A 136 -9.83 -12.02 -14.48
N SER A 137 -10.93 -11.42 -14.04
CA SER A 137 -11.10 -9.97 -13.98
C SER A 137 -10.08 -9.30 -13.05
N ALA A 138 -9.88 -9.85 -11.85
CA ALA A 138 -8.89 -9.35 -10.90
C ALA A 138 -7.45 -9.43 -11.46
N TYR A 139 -7.11 -10.54 -12.11
CA TYR A 139 -5.82 -10.73 -12.77
C TYR A 139 -5.64 -9.80 -13.97
N GLU A 140 -6.71 -9.53 -14.72
CA GLU A 140 -6.66 -8.57 -15.83
C GLU A 140 -6.40 -7.15 -15.34
N HIS A 141 -7.09 -6.70 -14.27
CA HIS A 141 -6.83 -5.40 -13.65
C HIS A 141 -5.37 -5.27 -13.20
N TYR A 142 -4.85 -6.27 -12.51
CA TYR A 142 -3.46 -6.30 -12.08
C TYR A 142 -2.49 -6.25 -13.25
N ALA A 143 -2.72 -7.06 -14.30
CA ALA A 143 -1.84 -7.11 -15.47
C ALA A 143 -1.82 -5.78 -16.24
N ILE A 144 -2.97 -5.09 -16.36
CA ILE A 144 -3.05 -3.77 -16.98
C ILE A 144 -2.29 -2.73 -16.14
N ALA A 145 -2.46 -2.76 -14.82
CA ALA A 145 -1.75 -1.88 -13.89
C ALA A 145 -0.23 -2.09 -14.00
N GLN A 146 0.23 -3.34 -14.01
CA GLN A 146 1.64 -3.69 -14.17
C GLN A 146 2.19 -3.24 -15.53
N LYS A 147 1.41 -3.41 -16.60
CA LYS A 147 1.80 -2.95 -17.94
C LYS A 147 1.95 -1.43 -18.01
N LEU A 148 1.04 -0.69 -17.38
CA LEU A 148 1.18 0.76 -17.25
C LEU A 148 2.45 1.12 -16.47
N TYR A 149 2.67 0.50 -15.32
CA TYR A 149 3.87 0.73 -14.50
C TYR A 149 5.15 0.54 -15.32
N ASN A 150 5.26 -0.59 -16.02
CA ASN A 150 6.40 -0.90 -16.87
C ASN A 150 6.57 0.11 -18.02
N SER A 151 5.45 0.65 -18.54
CA SER A 151 5.48 1.68 -19.57
C SER A 151 5.96 3.03 -19.05
N LEU A 152 5.59 3.39 -17.82
CA LEU A 152 5.98 4.66 -17.18
C LEU A 152 7.42 4.62 -16.65
N SER A 153 7.87 3.48 -16.16
CA SER A 153 9.23 3.28 -15.66
C SER A 153 10.26 3.03 -16.78
N LYS A 154 9.79 2.81 -18.02
CA LYS A 154 10.67 2.61 -19.17
C LYS A 154 11.46 3.88 -19.46
N GLY A 155 12.77 3.82 -19.30
CA GLY A 155 13.67 4.96 -19.51
C GLY A 155 13.87 5.83 -18.27
N VAL A 156 13.33 5.42 -17.11
CA VAL A 156 13.77 5.98 -15.83
C VAL A 156 15.19 5.49 -15.58
N ASP A 157 16.11 6.43 -15.44
CA ASP A 157 17.48 6.13 -15.05
C ASP A 157 17.44 5.58 -13.61
N THR A 158 17.81 4.31 -13.47
CA THR A 158 17.91 3.65 -12.17
C THR A 158 19.33 3.70 -11.61
N GLU A 159 20.26 4.26 -12.37
CA GLU A 159 21.61 4.53 -11.86
C GLU A 159 21.53 5.75 -10.94
N VAL A 160 21.64 5.48 -9.66
CA VAL A 160 21.81 6.52 -8.65
C VAL A 160 23.27 6.96 -8.70
N SER A 161 23.53 8.26 -8.73
CA SER A 161 24.91 8.73 -8.67
C SER A 161 25.58 8.26 -7.38
N ASP A 162 26.90 8.08 -7.39
CA ASP A 162 27.63 7.73 -6.17
C ASP A 162 27.38 8.71 -5.03
N GLU A 163 27.07 9.97 -5.36
CA GLU A 163 26.70 11.00 -4.38
C GLU A 163 25.30 10.78 -3.79
N ASP A 164 24.30 10.38 -4.60
CA ASP A 164 22.94 10.10 -4.15
C ASP A 164 22.84 8.76 -3.42
N ALA A 165 23.68 7.79 -3.80
CA ALA A 165 23.78 6.49 -3.13
C ALA A 165 24.65 6.52 -1.87
N ARG A 166 25.32 7.65 -1.59
CA ARG A 166 26.26 7.77 -0.47
C ARG A 166 25.51 7.66 0.86
N VAL A 167 25.77 6.60 1.58
CA VAL A 167 25.42 6.50 3.01
C VAL A 167 26.49 7.26 3.81
N ILE A 168 26.07 8.28 4.53
CA ILE A 168 26.96 9.01 5.44
C ILE A 168 26.53 8.70 6.88
N HIS A 169 27.51 8.50 7.75
CA HIS A 169 27.27 8.45 9.18
C HIS A 169 27.43 9.86 9.75
N ILE A 170 26.39 10.35 10.37
CA ILE A 170 26.43 11.65 11.05
C ILE A 170 26.26 11.44 12.57
N GLN A 171 26.95 12.27 13.33
CA GLN A 171 26.76 12.38 14.75
C GLN A 171 26.20 13.77 15.03
N LYS A 172 25.20 13.87 15.89
CA LYS A 172 24.62 15.17 16.29
C LYS A 172 24.52 15.28 17.81
N ILE A 173 24.74 16.48 18.31
CA ILE A 173 24.42 16.84 19.69
C ILE A 173 23.34 17.92 19.61
N PHE A 174 22.20 17.67 20.24
CA PHE A 174 21.10 18.62 20.27
C PHE A 174 21.01 19.29 21.63
N VAL A 175 21.01 20.61 21.64
CA VAL A 175 20.84 21.42 22.86
C VAL A 175 19.87 22.57 22.59
N LYS A 176 19.14 23.00 23.61
CA LYS A 176 18.07 24.00 23.47
C LYS A 176 18.52 25.44 23.65
N SER A 177 19.70 25.66 24.19
CA SER A 177 20.21 27.01 24.45
C SER A 177 21.51 27.28 23.71
N LYS A 178 21.76 28.55 23.42
CA LYS A 178 23.00 29.01 22.82
C LYS A 178 24.20 28.75 23.75
N GLU A 179 24.03 28.97 25.03
CA GLU A 179 25.05 28.76 26.06
C GLU A 179 25.50 27.31 26.12
N SER A 180 24.52 26.38 26.05
CA SER A 180 24.82 24.93 25.97
C SER A 180 25.55 24.59 24.68
N ALA A 181 25.16 25.19 23.54
CA ALA A 181 25.82 24.96 22.25
C ALA A 181 27.27 25.47 22.26
N ASP A 182 27.52 26.64 22.83
CA ASP A 182 28.87 27.21 22.98
C ASP A 182 29.74 26.32 23.89
N ALA A 183 29.19 25.80 24.99
CA ALA A 183 29.90 24.88 25.90
C ALA A 183 30.25 23.54 25.19
N VAL A 184 29.31 22.95 24.41
CA VAL A 184 29.57 21.76 23.60
C VAL A 184 30.66 22.03 22.58
N SER A 185 30.56 23.14 21.86
CA SER A 185 31.57 23.53 20.86
C SER A 185 32.96 23.68 21.49
N GLN A 186 33.07 24.26 22.69
CA GLN A 186 34.31 24.38 23.42
C GLN A 186 34.91 23.01 23.76
N LYS A 187 34.13 22.06 24.29
CA LYS A 187 34.58 20.69 24.59
C LYS A 187 35.12 20.00 23.34
N LEU A 188 34.36 20.07 22.24
CA LEU A 188 34.79 19.48 20.98
C LEU A 188 36.04 20.13 20.40
N SER A 189 36.22 21.45 20.59
CA SER A 189 37.46 22.14 20.18
C SER A 189 38.69 21.71 20.97
N LEU A 190 38.49 21.26 22.22
CA LEU A 190 39.52 20.65 23.06
C LEU A 190 39.76 19.16 22.72
N LYS A 191 39.15 18.67 21.64
CA LYS A 191 39.26 17.29 21.15
C LYS A 191 38.72 16.23 22.14
N GLU A 192 37.77 16.61 22.99
CA GLU A 192 37.03 15.63 23.77
C GLU A 192 36.28 14.68 22.82
N ASP A 193 36.10 13.41 23.24
CA ASP A 193 35.40 12.40 22.44
C ASP A 193 33.96 12.82 22.18
N PHE A 194 33.56 12.78 20.90
CA PHE A 194 32.23 13.24 20.49
C PHE A 194 31.09 12.46 21.19
N ALA A 195 31.23 11.13 21.33
CA ALA A 195 30.22 10.30 21.96
C ALA A 195 30.10 10.59 23.45
N ALA A 196 31.20 10.85 24.13
CA ALA A 196 31.19 11.24 25.54
C ALA A 196 30.55 12.62 25.75
N VAL A 197 30.85 13.59 24.89
CA VAL A 197 30.23 14.92 24.93
C VAL A 197 28.74 14.83 24.59
N ALA A 198 28.36 14.02 23.60
CA ALA A 198 26.98 13.79 23.23
C ALA A 198 26.16 13.17 24.37
N SER A 199 26.68 12.13 25.00
CA SER A 199 26.04 11.46 26.13
C SER A 199 25.84 12.37 27.35
N GLY A 200 26.78 13.29 27.58
CA GLY A 200 26.73 14.21 28.72
C GLY A 200 26.03 15.54 28.48
N SER A 201 25.78 15.91 27.24
CA SER A 201 25.29 17.25 26.89
C SER A 201 24.07 17.27 25.97
N SER A 202 23.76 16.19 25.25
CA SER A 202 22.61 16.18 24.36
C SER A 202 21.29 16.12 25.15
N GLU A 203 20.35 16.98 24.77
CA GLU A 203 19.01 17.05 25.33
C GLU A 203 17.97 16.30 24.47
N ASP A 204 18.42 15.59 23.46
CA ASP A 204 17.62 14.71 22.62
C ASP A 204 17.57 13.30 23.25
N SER A 205 16.38 12.80 23.56
CA SER A 205 16.20 11.45 24.10
C SER A 205 16.46 10.34 23.05
N GLN A 206 16.61 10.71 21.78
CA GLN A 206 16.91 9.83 20.66
C GLN A 206 18.34 10.02 20.13
N THR A 207 19.31 10.34 21.00
CA THR A 207 20.71 10.37 20.60
C THR A 207 21.20 8.94 20.39
N GLU A 208 20.77 8.33 19.30
CA GLU A 208 21.37 7.10 18.78
C GLU A 208 22.59 7.48 17.95
N LEU A 209 23.72 6.87 18.29
CA LEU A 209 24.94 6.93 17.48
C LEU A 209 24.71 6.02 16.27
N TYR A 210 24.45 6.61 15.10
CA TYR A 210 24.39 5.90 13.83
C TYR A 210 25.75 5.92 13.14
#